data_9d0fde93c023bedfa43982057dabc845
#
_entry.id   9d0fde93c023bedfa43982057dabc845
#
_cell.length_a   1.000
_cell.length_b   1.000
_cell.length_c   1.000
_cell.angle_alpha   90.00
_cell.angle_beta   90.00
_cell.angle_gamma   90.00
#
_symmetry.space_group_name_H-M   'P 1'
#
loop_
_entity.id
_entity.type
_entity.pdbx_description
1 polymer ?
#
loop_
_entity_poly.entity_id
_entity_poly.type
_entity_poly.pdbx_seq_one_letter_code
_entity_poly.pdbx_strand_id
1 'polypeptide(L)'
;MEKIILRHQRAPGDILVMTAVARDLALTYPGRFHIAVDTTFRELWDNNPYIQRMPDKRNAKIVNLTYGSYIKVAGTEKIHFITSFHKNLKTQTGIDVPLLYPHPDLHLSETEQEPLVSGRYWVVVAGGKMDFTTKHWVYERYQKVVDILKDFGIHTVQIGGKGSRPAHHHPKLKNVIDLVGKTNLRQMIRVINNSDGVICTITSAMHMAAALGKPCVVTGGGREEWWWEGYHRDNPGLQPVHNLLKVDHRYLHTIGKLDCCARKGCWKNKVQKEEGDRSFCAYPVQAEGNQIVPVCMDMITTDKIVGSVLSYYMDGTLPLLEGMVLPDITKPLCFTKDGTKYSLFVVSEGPVPPISTKILNMPEENKDFQLKAKTMSNNLIVNENDEQKPQINEKAFENTPSPVTTTFVSPEPGNSLVDSASIGGQMTLCVLLYGNYAEMHK
;
A
#
# COMPACT_ATOMS: atom_id res chain seq x y z
N MET A 1 28.27 -26.08 -4.82
CA MET A 1 26.98 -25.45 -4.59
C MET A 1 25.87 -26.26 -5.26
N GLU A 2 24.81 -26.55 -4.52
CA GLU A 2 23.61 -27.18 -5.06
C GLU A 2 22.87 -26.17 -5.94
N LYS A 3 22.45 -26.56 -7.15
CA LYS A 3 21.71 -25.67 -8.05
C LYS A 3 20.23 -25.75 -7.77
N ILE A 4 19.58 -24.60 -7.49
CA ILE A 4 18.13 -24.51 -7.26
C ILE A 4 17.51 -23.40 -8.10
N ILE A 5 16.39 -23.68 -8.75
CA ILE A 5 15.60 -22.72 -9.54
C ILE A 5 14.24 -22.57 -8.87
N LEU A 6 13.98 -21.41 -8.31
CA LEU A 6 12.67 -21.07 -7.75
C LEU A 6 11.77 -20.55 -8.88
N ARG A 7 10.66 -21.22 -9.11
CA ARG A 7 9.74 -20.91 -10.21
C ARG A 7 8.38 -20.47 -9.70
N HIS A 8 7.86 -19.36 -10.26
CA HIS A 8 6.49 -18.92 -10.09
C HIS A 8 6.06 -18.03 -11.26
N GLN A 9 4.86 -18.31 -11.86
CA GLN A 9 4.43 -17.68 -13.11
C GLN A 9 3.06 -16.97 -12.92
N ARG A 10 2.96 -16.08 -11.90
CA ARG A 10 1.71 -15.38 -11.60
C ARG A 10 1.88 -13.86 -11.56
N ALA A 11 1.03 -13.15 -10.81
CA ALA A 11 1.00 -11.70 -10.74
C ALA A 11 2.26 -11.09 -10.08
N PRO A 12 2.57 -9.79 -10.34
CA PRO A 12 3.75 -9.14 -9.76
C PRO A 12 3.80 -9.20 -8.24
N GLY A 13 2.63 -9.11 -7.56
CA GLY A 13 2.56 -9.24 -6.10
C GLY A 13 3.03 -10.60 -5.60
N ASP A 14 2.61 -11.69 -6.27
CA ASP A 14 3.03 -13.06 -5.93
C ASP A 14 4.55 -13.22 -6.08
N ILE A 15 5.12 -12.70 -7.18
CA ILE A 15 6.57 -12.77 -7.44
C ILE A 15 7.33 -11.97 -6.38
N LEU A 16 6.82 -10.79 -6.04
CA LEU A 16 7.45 -9.94 -5.05
C LEU A 16 7.48 -10.60 -3.66
N VAL A 17 6.37 -11.20 -3.24
CA VAL A 17 6.31 -11.95 -1.97
C VAL A 17 7.30 -13.12 -1.97
N MET A 18 7.48 -13.80 -3.10
CA MET A 18 8.43 -14.90 -3.25
C MET A 18 9.91 -14.46 -3.08
N THR A 19 10.23 -13.16 -3.28
CA THR A 19 11.62 -12.67 -3.12
C THR A 19 12.16 -12.92 -1.71
N ALA A 20 11.30 -12.90 -0.69
CA ALA A 20 11.67 -13.21 0.68
C ALA A 20 12.26 -14.63 0.81
N VAL A 21 11.72 -15.61 0.07
CA VAL A 21 12.24 -16.99 0.12
C VAL A 21 13.65 -17.08 -0.43
N ALA A 22 13.95 -16.39 -1.53
CA ALA A 22 15.29 -16.39 -2.13
C ALA A 22 16.31 -15.76 -1.18
N ARG A 23 15.98 -14.61 -0.58
CA ARG A 23 16.78 -13.94 0.46
C ARG A 23 17.04 -14.88 1.64
N ASP A 24 15.97 -15.42 2.22
CA ASP A 24 16.05 -16.19 3.45
C ASP A 24 16.76 -17.53 3.24
N LEU A 25 16.60 -18.16 2.05
CA LEU A 25 17.37 -19.34 1.67
C LEU A 25 18.87 -19.06 1.57
N ALA A 26 19.24 -17.96 0.93
CA ALA A 26 20.64 -17.56 0.79
C ALA A 26 21.30 -17.24 2.13
N LEU A 27 20.58 -16.53 3.00
CA LEU A 27 21.08 -16.12 4.32
C LEU A 27 21.10 -17.25 5.32
N THR A 28 20.15 -18.21 5.27
CA THR A 28 20.12 -19.37 6.15
C THR A 28 21.23 -20.36 5.81
N TYR A 29 21.55 -20.51 4.53
CA TYR A 29 22.55 -21.48 4.04
C TYR A 29 23.62 -20.82 3.17
N PRO A 30 24.45 -19.94 3.72
CA PRO A 30 25.43 -19.17 2.95
C PRO A 30 26.40 -20.09 2.20
N GLY A 31 26.54 -19.85 0.89
CA GLY A 31 27.42 -20.62 0.00
C GLY A 31 26.96 -22.03 -0.36
N ARG A 32 25.86 -22.53 0.20
CA ARG A 32 25.34 -23.86 -0.13
C ARG A 32 24.64 -23.91 -1.47
N PHE A 33 23.80 -22.90 -1.78
CA PHE A 33 22.96 -22.92 -2.97
C PHE A 33 23.40 -21.89 -4.01
N HIS A 34 23.40 -22.31 -5.29
CA HIS A 34 23.35 -21.41 -6.42
C HIS A 34 21.87 -21.20 -6.78
N ILE A 35 21.34 -20.04 -6.42
CA ILE A 35 19.90 -19.74 -6.53
C ILE A 35 19.66 -18.99 -7.83
N ALA A 36 18.75 -19.49 -8.66
CA ALA A 36 18.21 -18.78 -9.82
C ALA A 36 16.70 -18.75 -9.75
N VAL A 37 16.08 -17.88 -10.54
CA VAL A 37 14.63 -17.71 -10.61
C VAL A 37 14.10 -17.89 -12.02
N ASP A 38 12.87 -18.37 -12.12
CA ASP A 38 12.12 -18.47 -13.36
C ASP A 38 10.70 -17.93 -13.11
N THR A 39 10.52 -16.65 -13.42
CA THR A 39 9.31 -15.89 -13.09
C THR A 39 8.85 -15.01 -14.24
N THR A 40 7.56 -14.63 -14.23
CA THR A 40 6.94 -13.75 -15.24
C THR A 40 7.47 -12.31 -15.19
N PHE A 41 7.74 -11.78 -14.02
CA PHE A 41 8.18 -10.39 -13.80
C PHE A 41 9.62 -10.38 -13.34
N ARG A 42 10.55 -10.55 -14.31
CA ARG A 42 12.00 -10.67 -14.02
C ARG A 42 12.58 -9.39 -13.46
N GLU A 43 12.08 -8.23 -13.84
CA GLU A 43 12.49 -6.92 -13.37
C GLU A 43 12.33 -6.70 -11.86
N LEU A 44 11.52 -7.52 -11.18
CA LEU A 44 11.43 -7.52 -9.72
C LEU A 44 12.69 -8.08 -9.04
N TRP A 45 13.54 -8.78 -9.79
CA TRP A 45 14.78 -9.39 -9.33
C TRP A 45 16.02 -8.59 -9.69
N ASP A 46 15.86 -7.44 -10.38
CA ASP A 46 16.99 -6.60 -10.73
C ASP A 46 17.72 -6.12 -9.47
N ASN A 47 19.05 -6.14 -9.53
CA ASN A 47 19.95 -5.81 -8.43
C ASN A 47 19.83 -6.70 -7.17
N ASN A 48 19.09 -7.81 -7.24
CA ASN A 48 18.93 -8.71 -6.09
C ASN A 48 20.23 -9.52 -5.86
N PRO A 49 20.91 -9.37 -4.70
CA PRO A 49 22.21 -10.00 -4.44
C PRO A 49 22.12 -11.50 -4.15
N TYR A 50 20.93 -12.02 -3.88
CA TYR A 50 20.71 -13.40 -3.45
C TYR A 50 20.49 -14.36 -4.61
N ILE A 51 20.26 -13.84 -5.83
CA ILE A 51 20.08 -14.67 -7.02
C ILE A 51 21.25 -14.50 -7.99
N GLN A 52 21.48 -15.55 -8.75
CA GLN A 52 22.59 -15.58 -9.70
C GLN A 52 22.10 -16.08 -11.06
N ARG A 53 22.75 -15.61 -12.13
CA ARG A 53 22.51 -16.11 -13.46
C ARG A 53 23.00 -17.56 -13.55
N MET A 54 22.13 -18.47 -14.01
CA MET A 54 22.45 -19.91 -14.16
C MET A 54 22.35 -20.32 -15.63
N PRO A 55 23.40 -20.17 -16.43
CA PRO A 55 23.39 -20.54 -17.84
C PRO A 55 23.30 -22.05 -18.01
N ASP A 56 24.00 -22.84 -17.19
CA ASP A 56 23.89 -24.30 -17.14
C ASP A 56 22.92 -24.76 -16.07
N LYS A 57 21.74 -25.21 -16.51
CA LYS A 57 20.66 -25.68 -15.65
C LYS A 57 20.68 -27.21 -15.41
N ARG A 58 21.70 -27.93 -15.92
CA ARG A 58 21.80 -29.37 -15.70
C ARG A 58 21.92 -29.68 -14.22
N ASN A 59 21.19 -30.66 -13.77
CA ASN A 59 21.11 -31.09 -12.37
C ASN A 59 20.57 -29.99 -11.42
N ALA A 60 19.93 -28.92 -11.93
CA ALA A 60 19.28 -27.94 -11.10
C ALA A 60 17.94 -28.50 -10.59
N LYS A 61 17.70 -28.39 -9.28
CA LYS A 61 16.41 -28.69 -8.68
C LYS A 61 15.44 -27.57 -8.97
N ILE A 62 14.40 -27.81 -9.76
CA ILE A 62 13.35 -26.84 -10.05
C ILE A 62 12.25 -26.98 -8.98
N VAL A 63 11.96 -25.91 -8.25
CA VAL A 63 10.93 -25.84 -7.22
C VAL A 63 9.82 -24.92 -7.69
N ASN A 64 8.66 -25.48 -8.01
CA ASN A 64 7.47 -24.72 -8.40
C ASN A 64 6.76 -24.20 -7.15
N LEU A 65 7.16 -23.04 -6.66
CA LEU A 65 6.60 -22.44 -5.47
C LEU A 65 5.13 -22.05 -5.68
N THR A 66 4.29 -22.38 -4.70
CA THR A 66 2.85 -22.08 -4.73
C THR A 66 2.32 -21.87 -3.32
N TYR A 67 1.23 -21.12 -3.22
CA TYR A 67 0.55 -20.83 -1.95
C TYR A 67 -0.90 -21.35 -1.91
N GLY A 68 -1.40 -21.91 -3.02
CA GLY A 68 -2.82 -22.24 -3.18
C GLY A 68 -3.41 -23.19 -2.14
N SER A 69 -2.63 -24.15 -1.62
CA SER A 69 -3.07 -25.03 -0.55
C SER A 69 -3.23 -24.30 0.78
N TYR A 70 -2.42 -23.28 1.04
CA TYR A 70 -2.42 -22.54 2.29
C TYR A 70 -3.58 -21.53 2.40
N ILE A 71 -4.13 -21.05 1.29
CA ILE A 71 -5.35 -20.24 1.28
C ILE A 71 -6.50 -20.94 2.01
N LYS A 72 -6.61 -22.27 1.84
CA LYS A 72 -7.72 -23.05 2.43
C LYS A 72 -7.65 -23.09 3.95
N VAL A 73 -6.46 -23.00 4.52
CA VAL A 73 -6.20 -23.10 5.96
C VAL A 73 -5.80 -21.77 6.59
N ALA A 74 -5.63 -20.71 5.79
CA ALA A 74 -5.20 -19.40 6.26
C ALA A 74 -6.10 -18.83 7.37
N GLY A 75 -7.41 -19.06 7.27
CA GLY A 75 -8.38 -18.61 8.27
C GLY A 75 -8.26 -19.30 9.63
N THR A 76 -7.73 -20.54 9.68
CA THR A 76 -7.58 -21.32 10.92
C THR A 76 -6.15 -21.31 11.45
N GLU A 77 -5.15 -21.40 10.57
CA GLU A 77 -3.74 -21.49 10.95
C GLU A 77 -3.07 -20.12 11.08
N LYS A 78 -3.76 -19.04 10.69
CA LYS A 78 -3.21 -17.66 10.69
C LYS A 78 -1.83 -17.59 10.00
N ILE A 79 -1.80 -18.00 8.74
CA ILE A 79 -0.59 -18.02 7.91
C ILE A 79 -0.55 -16.74 7.09
N HIS A 80 0.59 -16.06 7.06
CA HIS A 80 0.83 -14.95 6.13
C HIS A 80 1.26 -15.46 4.74
N PHE A 81 1.01 -14.69 3.72
CA PHE A 81 1.35 -15.01 2.34
C PHE A 81 2.84 -15.32 2.14
N ILE A 82 3.75 -14.53 2.75
CA ILE A 82 5.19 -14.82 2.74
C ILE A 82 5.48 -16.19 3.35
N THR A 83 4.95 -16.46 4.54
CA THR A 83 5.14 -17.71 5.27
C THR A 83 4.68 -18.92 4.48
N SER A 84 3.62 -18.77 3.65
CA SER A 84 3.12 -19.86 2.81
C SER A 84 4.13 -20.33 1.77
N PHE A 85 4.93 -19.43 1.19
CA PHE A 85 5.99 -19.80 0.26
C PHE A 85 7.15 -20.54 0.96
N HIS A 86 7.54 -20.12 2.17
CA HIS A 86 8.54 -20.82 2.98
C HIS A 86 8.08 -22.25 3.32
N LYS A 87 6.84 -22.40 3.82
CA LYS A 87 6.24 -23.72 4.09
C LYS A 87 6.18 -24.58 2.82
N ASN A 88 5.86 -23.98 1.67
CA ASN A 88 5.81 -24.72 0.41
C ASN A 88 7.19 -25.19 -0.06
N LEU A 89 8.22 -24.37 0.08
CA LEU A 89 9.61 -24.78 -0.17
C LEU A 89 9.98 -26.00 0.68
N LYS A 90 9.71 -25.93 2.00
CA LYS A 90 9.97 -27.05 2.92
C LYS A 90 9.24 -28.33 2.49
N THR A 91 7.96 -28.22 2.15
CA THR A 91 7.14 -29.36 1.72
C THR A 91 7.69 -30.02 0.46
N GLN A 92 8.16 -29.26 -0.53
CA GLN A 92 8.66 -29.79 -1.80
C GLN A 92 10.10 -30.30 -1.74
N THR A 93 10.91 -29.76 -0.84
CA THR A 93 12.36 -29.99 -0.89
C THR A 93 12.94 -30.64 0.36
N GLY A 94 12.23 -30.57 1.49
CA GLY A 94 12.76 -30.88 2.82
C GLY A 94 13.68 -29.78 3.40
N ILE A 95 13.99 -28.71 2.63
CA ILE A 95 14.84 -27.61 3.08
C ILE A 95 14.01 -26.71 3.99
N ASP A 96 14.39 -26.60 5.24
CA ASP A 96 13.71 -25.75 6.23
C ASP A 96 14.35 -24.36 6.25
N VAL A 97 13.61 -23.36 5.78
CA VAL A 97 14.05 -21.98 5.73
C VAL A 97 13.13 -21.17 6.63
N PRO A 98 13.61 -20.63 7.74
CA PRO A 98 12.81 -19.75 8.58
C PRO A 98 12.52 -18.44 7.84
N LEU A 99 11.39 -17.80 8.16
CA LEU A 99 11.15 -16.42 7.75
C LEU A 99 12.10 -15.52 8.55
N LEU A 100 13.11 -14.95 7.90
CA LEU A 100 14.08 -14.09 8.59
C LEU A 100 13.52 -12.68 8.84
N TYR A 101 12.88 -12.08 7.85
CA TYR A 101 12.31 -10.73 7.91
C TYR A 101 10.87 -10.72 7.41
N PRO A 102 9.99 -9.89 8.02
CA PRO A 102 8.54 -9.93 7.76
C PRO A 102 8.10 -9.18 6.49
N HIS A 103 8.96 -9.02 5.50
CA HIS A 103 8.67 -8.26 4.28
C HIS A 103 9.33 -8.88 3.04
N PRO A 104 8.80 -8.60 1.83
CA PRO A 104 9.45 -8.94 0.56
C PRO A 104 10.79 -8.21 0.42
N ASP A 105 11.54 -8.57 -0.59
CA ASP A 105 12.90 -8.11 -0.82
C ASP A 105 13.01 -7.43 -2.19
N LEU A 106 13.29 -6.13 -2.21
CA LEU A 106 13.49 -5.32 -3.42
C LEU A 106 14.77 -4.51 -3.33
N HIS A 107 15.51 -4.48 -4.43
CA HIS A 107 16.77 -3.76 -4.55
C HIS A 107 16.69 -2.75 -5.69
N LEU A 108 17.15 -1.54 -5.41
CA LEU A 108 17.26 -0.45 -6.37
C LEU A 108 18.74 -0.17 -6.63
N SER A 109 19.11 0.08 -7.90
CA SER A 109 20.45 0.61 -8.22
C SER A 109 20.59 2.05 -7.73
N GLU A 110 21.80 2.59 -7.72
CA GLU A 110 22.04 3.99 -7.36
C GLU A 110 21.25 4.96 -8.24
N THR A 111 21.19 4.72 -9.54
CA THR A 111 20.41 5.55 -10.47
C THR A 111 18.89 5.43 -10.27
N GLU A 112 18.43 4.32 -9.74
CA GLU A 112 17.01 4.11 -9.39
C GLU A 112 16.62 4.74 -8.06
N GLN A 113 17.57 5.15 -7.21
CA GLN A 113 17.32 5.92 -6.01
C GLN A 113 16.86 7.34 -6.32
N GLU A 114 17.23 7.88 -7.47
CA GLU A 114 16.82 9.22 -7.88
C GLU A 114 15.30 9.30 -8.10
N PRO A 115 14.64 10.37 -7.59
CA PRO A 115 13.20 10.53 -7.71
C PRO A 115 12.76 10.79 -9.16
N LEU A 116 11.68 10.13 -9.59
CA LEU A 116 10.98 10.44 -10.85
C LEU A 116 10.00 11.61 -10.68
N VAL A 117 9.51 11.80 -9.46
CA VAL A 117 8.65 12.92 -9.07
C VAL A 117 9.32 13.58 -7.88
N SER A 118 9.58 14.87 -7.98
CA SER A 118 10.22 15.63 -6.91
C SER A 118 9.20 16.10 -5.87
N GLY A 119 9.68 16.38 -4.65
CA GLY A 119 8.87 16.79 -3.53
C GLY A 119 8.27 15.60 -2.76
N ARG A 120 7.51 15.92 -1.72
CA ARG A 120 6.84 14.92 -0.88
C ARG A 120 5.44 14.64 -1.41
N TYR A 121 5.07 13.38 -1.48
CA TYR A 121 3.77 12.96 -1.98
C TYR A 121 3.38 11.57 -1.48
N TRP A 122 2.08 11.29 -1.51
CA TRP A 122 1.53 9.94 -1.36
C TRP A 122 1.17 9.36 -2.72
N VAL A 123 1.41 8.06 -2.88
CA VAL A 123 0.98 7.31 -4.06
C VAL A 123 -0.44 6.82 -3.86
N VAL A 124 -1.28 6.94 -4.90
CA VAL A 124 -2.65 6.40 -4.92
C VAL A 124 -2.78 5.37 -6.03
N VAL A 125 -3.21 4.15 -5.67
CA VAL A 125 -3.56 3.09 -6.63
C VAL A 125 -5.07 2.87 -6.54
N ALA A 126 -5.83 3.65 -7.31
CA ALA A 126 -7.29 3.73 -7.21
C ALA A 126 -8.02 2.71 -8.12
N GLY A 127 -7.46 1.55 -8.34
CA GLY A 127 -8.10 0.55 -9.21
C GLY A 127 -7.28 -0.73 -9.29
N GLY A 128 -7.51 -1.51 -10.32
CA GLY A 128 -6.81 -2.76 -10.50
C GLY A 128 -7.38 -3.65 -11.59
N LYS A 129 -7.12 -4.93 -11.49
CA LYS A 129 -7.55 -5.95 -12.45
C LYS A 129 -9.07 -6.18 -12.41
N MET A 130 -9.68 -6.26 -13.58
CA MET A 130 -11.12 -6.49 -13.72
C MET A 130 -11.55 -7.95 -13.43
N ASP A 131 -10.63 -8.88 -13.31
CA ASP A 131 -10.90 -10.25 -12.85
C ASP A 131 -11.02 -10.37 -11.32
N PHE A 132 -10.69 -9.29 -10.57
CA PHE A 132 -10.79 -9.22 -9.11
C PHE A 132 -11.54 -7.97 -8.64
N THR A 133 -12.75 -7.76 -9.16
CA THR A 133 -13.54 -6.56 -8.83
C THR A 133 -13.98 -6.49 -7.37
N THR A 134 -13.96 -7.60 -6.63
CA THR A 134 -14.19 -7.60 -5.17
C THR A 134 -13.07 -6.90 -4.39
N LYS A 135 -11.90 -6.65 -4.99
CA LYS A 135 -10.81 -5.85 -4.40
C LYS A 135 -10.96 -4.34 -4.68
N HIS A 136 -11.91 -3.92 -5.52
CA HIS A 136 -12.08 -2.51 -5.85
C HIS A 136 -12.81 -1.79 -4.72
N TRP A 137 -12.26 -0.66 -4.29
CA TRP A 137 -12.94 0.27 -3.41
C TRP A 137 -13.75 1.28 -4.22
N VAL A 138 -14.57 2.10 -3.57
CA VAL A 138 -15.44 3.09 -4.21
C VAL A 138 -14.61 4.19 -4.88
N TYR A 139 -14.74 4.35 -6.19
CA TYR A 139 -13.89 5.25 -6.98
C TYR A 139 -14.09 6.73 -6.61
N GLU A 140 -15.34 7.14 -6.39
CA GLU A 140 -15.65 8.52 -5.96
C GLU A 140 -15.01 8.86 -4.61
N ARG A 141 -14.83 7.89 -3.73
CA ARG A 141 -14.17 8.09 -2.44
C ARG A 141 -12.67 8.32 -2.55
N TYR A 142 -12.00 7.76 -3.59
CA TYR A 142 -10.61 8.09 -3.84
C TYR A 142 -10.44 9.57 -4.19
N GLN A 143 -11.36 10.15 -4.97
CA GLN A 143 -11.32 11.58 -5.27
C GLN A 143 -11.48 12.41 -4.00
N LYS A 144 -12.43 12.04 -3.13
CA LYS A 144 -12.63 12.72 -1.84
C LYS A 144 -11.38 12.64 -0.94
N VAL A 145 -10.73 11.46 -0.89
CA VAL A 145 -9.46 11.29 -0.16
C VAL A 145 -8.40 12.25 -0.70
N VAL A 146 -8.21 12.29 -2.01
CA VAL A 146 -7.23 13.17 -2.67
C VAL A 146 -7.51 14.63 -2.34
N ASP A 147 -8.77 15.07 -2.43
CA ASP A 147 -9.15 16.46 -2.19
C ASP A 147 -8.92 16.83 -0.71
N ILE A 148 -9.30 15.99 0.24
CA ILE A 148 -9.06 16.21 1.67
C ILE A 148 -7.55 16.23 1.99
N LEU A 149 -6.78 15.28 1.46
CA LEU A 149 -5.32 15.24 1.70
C LEU A 149 -4.63 16.50 1.16
N LYS A 150 -5.10 17.02 0.04
CA LYS A 150 -4.62 18.30 -0.51
C LYS A 150 -4.83 19.45 0.46
N ASP A 151 -5.98 19.50 1.18
CA ASP A 151 -6.26 20.53 2.17
C ASP A 151 -5.28 20.47 3.36
N PHE A 152 -4.69 19.28 3.63
CA PHE A 152 -3.57 19.12 4.59
C PHE A 152 -2.18 19.38 3.99
N GLY A 153 -2.08 19.84 2.75
CA GLY A 153 -0.80 20.02 2.07
C GLY A 153 -0.18 18.72 1.56
N ILE A 154 -0.91 17.62 1.59
CA ILE A 154 -0.43 16.32 1.12
C ILE A 154 -0.75 16.16 -0.36
N HIS A 155 0.29 16.16 -1.18
CA HIS A 155 0.15 15.92 -2.61
C HIS A 155 0.03 14.43 -2.94
N THR A 156 -0.58 14.11 -4.07
CA THR A 156 -0.81 12.73 -4.48
C THR A 156 -0.38 12.45 -5.91
N VAL A 157 0.15 11.25 -6.13
CA VAL A 157 0.55 10.72 -7.43
C VAL A 157 -0.25 9.46 -7.70
N GLN A 158 -1.04 9.44 -8.76
CA GLN A 158 -1.79 8.25 -9.14
C GLN A 158 -0.94 7.36 -10.05
N ILE A 159 -0.77 6.08 -9.68
CA ILE A 159 -0.12 5.07 -10.50
C ILE A 159 -1.06 3.90 -10.79
N GLY A 160 -0.74 3.12 -11.81
CA GLY A 160 -1.48 1.92 -12.17
C GLY A 160 -1.07 1.36 -13.52
N GLY A 161 -1.27 0.06 -13.74
CA GLY A 161 -0.98 -0.58 -15.00
C GLY A 161 -2.09 -0.39 -16.04
N LYS A 162 -1.73 -0.47 -17.31
CA LYS A 162 -2.68 -0.51 -18.46
C LYS A 162 -2.78 -1.91 -19.09
N GLY A 163 -2.72 -2.98 -18.27
CA GLY A 163 -2.83 -4.34 -18.80
C GLY A 163 -4.13 -4.56 -19.59
N SER A 164 -4.03 -5.20 -20.76
CA SER A 164 -5.18 -5.57 -21.57
C SER A 164 -5.67 -6.99 -21.29
N ARG A 165 -4.82 -7.84 -20.71
CA ARG A 165 -5.16 -9.22 -20.33
C ARG A 165 -4.47 -9.61 -19.01
N PRO A 166 -5.18 -9.65 -17.86
CA PRO A 166 -6.53 -9.13 -17.70
C PRO A 166 -6.61 -7.61 -17.86
N ALA A 167 -7.77 -7.11 -18.24
CA ALA A 167 -8.01 -5.68 -18.32
C ALA A 167 -7.80 -5.04 -16.94
N HIS A 168 -7.27 -3.81 -16.93
CA HIS A 168 -7.16 -2.99 -15.74
C HIS A 168 -8.11 -1.79 -15.87
N HIS A 169 -8.69 -1.38 -14.75
CA HIS A 169 -9.45 -0.15 -14.66
C HIS A 169 -8.89 0.70 -13.52
N HIS A 170 -8.67 1.97 -13.81
CA HIS A 170 -8.31 2.99 -12.84
C HIS A 170 -9.17 4.23 -13.11
N PRO A 171 -9.91 4.76 -12.12
CA PRO A 171 -10.67 5.99 -12.28
C PRO A 171 -9.69 7.14 -12.55
N LYS A 172 -10.10 8.10 -13.36
CA LYS A 172 -9.33 9.33 -13.58
C LYS A 172 -9.56 10.28 -12.40
N LEU A 173 -8.55 10.45 -11.56
CA LEU A 173 -8.60 11.39 -10.45
C LEU A 173 -8.17 12.80 -10.90
N LYS A 174 -8.74 13.83 -10.24
CA LYS A 174 -8.35 15.23 -10.37
C LYS A 174 -7.36 15.58 -9.24
N ASN A 175 -6.64 16.68 -9.39
CA ASN A 175 -5.68 17.17 -8.39
C ASN A 175 -4.54 16.16 -8.05
N VAL A 176 -4.19 15.28 -8.98
CA VAL A 176 -3.11 14.31 -8.85
C VAL A 176 -2.11 14.42 -10.01
N ILE A 177 -0.89 14.01 -9.80
CA ILE A 177 0.03 13.68 -10.90
C ILE A 177 -0.38 12.31 -11.42
N ASP A 178 -0.95 12.27 -12.64
CA ASP A 178 -1.43 11.02 -13.24
C ASP A 178 -0.31 10.30 -13.99
N LEU A 179 0.15 9.18 -13.46
CA LEU A 179 1.11 8.26 -14.06
C LEU A 179 0.50 6.90 -14.45
N VAL A 180 -0.82 6.77 -14.49
CA VAL A 180 -1.50 5.53 -14.87
C VAL A 180 -1.12 5.12 -16.30
N GLY A 181 -0.50 3.95 -16.43
CA GLY A 181 0.00 3.40 -17.71
C GLY A 181 1.12 4.20 -18.36
N LYS A 182 1.80 5.06 -17.61
CA LYS A 182 2.93 5.86 -18.07
C LYS A 182 4.26 5.43 -17.46
N THR A 183 4.24 4.40 -16.63
CA THR A 183 5.41 3.84 -15.95
C THR A 183 5.51 2.34 -16.20
N ASN A 184 6.72 1.85 -16.40
CA ASN A 184 7.02 0.42 -16.28
C ASN A 184 7.12 0.01 -14.80
N LEU A 185 7.34 -1.27 -14.54
CA LEU A 185 7.34 -1.80 -13.17
C LEU A 185 8.47 -1.21 -12.30
N ARG A 186 9.68 -1.04 -12.86
CA ARG A 186 10.82 -0.42 -12.14
C ARG A 186 10.56 1.04 -11.82
N GLN A 187 9.96 1.78 -12.75
CA GLN A 187 9.56 3.16 -12.52
C GLN A 187 8.44 3.27 -11.45
N MET A 188 7.47 2.34 -11.42
CA MET A 188 6.49 2.28 -10.34
C MET A 188 7.16 2.07 -8.97
N ILE A 189 8.14 1.17 -8.89
CA ILE A 189 8.93 0.93 -7.67
C ILE A 189 9.66 2.22 -7.25
N ARG A 190 10.28 2.93 -8.18
CA ARG A 190 10.96 4.22 -7.90
C ARG A 190 9.98 5.28 -7.38
N VAL A 191 8.80 5.42 -8.00
CA VAL A 191 7.76 6.35 -7.52
C VAL A 191 7.32 6.00 -6.09
N ILE A 192 7.15 4.72 -5.77
CA ILE A 192 6.81 4.29 -4.41
C ILE A 192 7.99 4.53 -3.45
N ASN A 193 9.23 4.22 -3.88
CA ASN A 193 10.42 4.41 -3.05
C ASN A 193 10.62 5.87 -2.60
N ASN A 194 10.28 6.81 -3.44
CA ASN A 194 10.44 8.24 -3.17
C ASN A 194 9.18 8.92 -2.60
N SER A 195 8.11 8.15 -2.33
CA SER A 195 6.89 8.67 -1.72
C SER A 195 6.96 8.66 -0.18
N ASP A 196 6.08 9.41 0.46
CA ASP A 196 5.81 9.33 1.89
C ASP A 196 5.05 8.04 2.25
N GLY A 197 4.21 7.55 1.33
CA GLY A 197 3.44 6.32 1.53
C GLY A 197 2.52 5.99 0.35
N VAL A 198 1.73 4.94 0.53
CA VAL A 198 0.85 4.38 -0.52
C VAL A 198 -0.57 4.22 0.02
N ILE A 199 -1.56 4.61 -0.77
CA ILE A 199 -2.98 4.30 -0.57
C ILE A 199 -3.40 3.34 -1.68
N CYS A 200 -3.80 2.13 -1.33
CA CYS A 200 -4.18 1.13 -2.32
C CYS A 200 -5.18 0.10 -1.76
N THR A 201 -5.71 -0.71 -2.64
CA THR A 201 -6.34 -1.99 -2.25
C THR A 201 -5.27 -3.09 -2.14
N ILE A 202 -5.68 -4.34 -1.97
CA ILE A 202 -4.77 -5.50 -1.97
C ILE A 202 -4.19 -5.68 -3.38
N THR A 203 -3.03 -5.07 -3.63
CA THR A 203 -2.33 -5.06 -4.91
C THR A 203 -0.82 -5.20 -4.71
N SER A 204 -0.07 -5.36 -5.82
CA SER A 204 1.40 -5.39 -5.76
C SER A 204 2.03 -4.13 -5.13
N ALA A 205 1.35 -2.98 -5.19
CA ALA A 205 1.84 -1.74 -4.59
C ALA A 205 1.97 -1.83 -3.06
N MET A 206 1.07 -2.55 -2.38
CA MET A 206 1.16 -2.84 -0.95
C MET A 206 2.43 -3.64 -0.62
N HIS A 207 2.72 -4.68 -1.41
CA HIS A 207 3.93 -5.49 -1.22
C HIS A 207 5.20 -4.71 -1.55
N MET A 208 5.16 -3.81 -2.55
CA MET A 208 6.27 -2.90 -2.86
C MET A 208 6.52 -1.93 -1.70
N ALA A 209 5.47 -1.35 -1.13
CA ALA A 209 5.57 -0.49 0.04
C ALA A 209 6.21 -1.21 1.23
N ALA A 210 5.80 -2.45 1.52
CA ALA A 210 6.40 -3.26 2.57
C ALA A 210 7.89 -3.54 2.33
N ALA A 211 8.27 -3.94 1.11
CA ALA A 211 9.66 -4.19 0.74
C ALA A 211 10.56 -2.95 0.87
N LEU A 212 10.01 -1.78 0.54
CA LEU A 212 10.71 -0.50 0.59
C LEU A 212 10.63 0.20 1.96
N GLY A 213 9.88 -0.37 2.91
CA GLY A 213 9.68 0.20 4.24
C GLY A 213 8.87 1.50 4.22
N LYS A 214 7.88 1.59 3.34
CA LYS A 214 7.00 2.75 3.20
C LYS A 214 5.67 2.56 3.94
N PRO A 215 5.13 3.60 4.56
CA PRO A 215 3.75 3.65 5.02
C PRO A 215 2.77 3.18 3.96
N CYS A 216 1.73 2.43 4.35
CA CYS A 216 0.71 2.00 3.42
C CYS A 216 -0.66 1.90 4.10
N VAL A 217 -1.65 2.55 3.49
CA VAL A 217 -3.06 2.41 3.87
C VAL A 217 -3.73 1.49 2.87
N VAL A 218 -4.21 0.34 3.35
CA VAL A 218 -4.76 -0.72 2.52
C VAL A 218 -6.25 -0.88 2.76
N THR A 219 -7.05 -0.76 1.70
CA THR A 219 -8.47 -1.11 1.75
C THR A 219 -8.62 -2.61 1.48
N GLY A 220 -8.69 -3.42 2.55
CA GLY A 220 -8.72 -4.88 2.47
C GLY A 220 -10.12 -5.49 2.37
N GLY A 221 -11.11 -4.85 3.00
CA GLY A 221 -12.47 -5.39 3.07
C GLY A 221 -12.56 -6.73 3.80
N GLY A 222 -13.46 -7.60 3.36
CA GLY A 222 -13.68 -8.93 3.94
C GLY A 222 -13.31 -10.10 3.01
N ARG A 223 -12.56 -9.81 1.94
CA ARG A 223 -12.21 -10.83 0.95
C ARG A 223 -11.13 -11.79 1.44
N GLU A 224 -10.04 -11.26 1.97
CA GLU A 224 -8.89 -11.99 2.48
C GLU A 224 -8.72 -11.68 3.97
N GLU A 225 -8.19 -12.60 4.72
CA GLU A 225 -7.85 -12.40 6.12
C GLU A 225 -6.76 -11.31 6.22
N TRP A 226 -6.87 -10.39 7.16
CA TRP A 226 -5.87 -9.33 7.31
C TRP A 226 -4.48 -9.88 7.63
N TRP A 227 -4.40 -11.00 8.35
CA TRP A 227 -3.11 -11.65 8.64
C TRP A 227 -2.51 -12.37 7.44
N TRP A 228 -3.28 -12.63 6.38
CA TRP A 228 -2.75 -13.19 5.14
C TRP A 228 -1.94 -12.19 4.34
N GLU A 229 -2.35 -10.92 4.28
CA GLU A 229 -1.74 -9.89 3.43
C GLU A 229 -1.16 -8.71 4.22
N GLY A 230 -1.54 -8.52 5.48
CA GLY A 230 -1.19 -7.33 6.25
C GLY A 230 0.24 -7.36 6.76
N TYR A 231 0.98 -6.30 6.50
CA TYR A 231 2.31 -6.08 7.04
C TYR A 231 2.23 -5.25 8.32
N HIS A 232 2.12 -5.96 9.43
CA HIS A 232 2.05 -5.38 10.77
C HIS A 232 2.86 -6.24 11.74
N ARG A 233 3.58 -5.63 12.68
CA ARG A 233 4.44 -6.36 13.63
C ARG A 233 3.68 -7.35 14.50
N ASP A 234 2.40 -7.08 14.77
CA ASP A 234 1.53 -7.95 15.55
C ASP A 234 0.75 -8.95 14.68
N ASN A 235 1.08 -9.06 13.39
CA ASN A 235 0.41 -10.00 12.53
C ASN A 235 0.75 -11.45 12.93
N PRO A 236 -0.25 -12.23 13.40
CA PRO A 236 0.00 -13.59 13.88
C PRO A 236 0.45 -14.57 12.80
N GLY A 237 0.26 -14.22 11.52
CA GLY A 237 0.73 -15.00 10.37
C GLY A 237 2.20 -14.75 10.01
N LEU A 238 2.75 -13.62 10.47
CA LEU A 238 4.16 -13.26 10.34
C LEU A 238 4.89 -13.63 11.63
N GLN A 239 5.72 -14.65 11.59
CA GLN A 239 6.54 -15.08 12.72
C GLN A 239 8.01 -15.06 12.29
N PRO A 240 8.60 -13.88 12.07
CA PRO A 240 9.98 -13.76 11.61
C PRO A 240 10.97 -13.96 12.75
N VAL A 241 12.17 -14.45 12.41
CA VAL A 241 13.30 -14.50 13.35
C VAL A 241 13.66 -13.09 13.82
N HIS A 242 13.66 -12.13 12.90
CA HIS A 242 13.92 -10.72 13.18
C HIS A 242 12.66 -9.91 12.85
N ASN A 243 11.95 -9.47 13.88
CA ASN A 243 10.75 -8.63 13.68
C ASN A 243 11.13 -7.18 13.36
N LEU A 244 11.84 -7.00 12.24
CA LEU A 244 12.35 -5.71 11.77
C LEU A 244 11.46 -5.15 10.64
N LEU A 245 10.16 -5.06 10.90
CA LEU A 245 9.27 -4.32 10.02
C LEU A 245 9.51 -2.82 10.22
N LYS A 246 9.92 -2.12 9.18
CA LYS A 246 10.26 -0.69 9.27
C LYS A 246 9.04 0.17 9.60
N VAL A 247 7.88 -0.16 9.00
CA VAL A 247 6.63 0.58 9.18
C VAL A 247 5.46 -0.39 9.15
N ASP A 248 4.57 -0.29 10.13
CA ASP A 248 3.31 -1.03 10.14
C ASP A 248 2.33 -0.45 9.13
N HIS A 249 1.76 -1.28 8.26
CA HIS A 249 0.71 -0.87 7.35
C HIS A 249 -0.62 -0.70 8.10
N ARG A 250 -1.41 0.28 7.70
CA ARG A 250 -2.80 0.47 8.18
C ARG A 250 -3.72 -0.36 7.26
N TYR A 251 -3.99 -1.60 7.67
CA TYR A 251 -4.80 -2.53 6.90
C TYR A 251 -6.26 -2.48 7.34
N LEU A 252 -7.12 -1.81 6.56
CA LEU A 252 -8.53 -1.60 6.87
C LEU A 252 -9.36 -2.79 6.37
N HIS A 253 -9.84 -3.61 7.30
CA HIS A 253 -10.61 -4.81 7.00
C HIS A 253 -11.97 -4.84 7.68
N THR A 254 -12.83 -5.73 7.21
CA THR A 254 -14.18 -5.98 7.75
C THR A 254 -14.40 -7.45 8.10
N ILE A 255 -13.32 -8.22 8.24
CA ILE A 255 -13.36 -9.61 8.69
C ILE A 255 -14.08 -9.68 10.05
N GLY A 256 -15.03 -10.60 10.18
CA GLY A 256 -15.86 -10.75 11.36
C GLY A 256 -17.13 -9.89 11.38
N LYS A 257 -17.29 -8.92 10.45
CA LYS A 257 -18.43 -7.99 10.47
C LYS A 257 -19.62 -8.41 9.60
N LEU A 258 -19.45 -9.39 8.74
CA LEU A 258 -20.48 -9.89 7.82
C LEU A 258 -20.48 -11.43 7.83
N ASP A 259 -21.65 -12.03 7.61
CA ASP A 259 -21.81 -13.49 7.62
C ASP A 259 -20.85 -14.18 6.63
N CYS A 260 -20.63 -13.60 5.45
CA CYS A 260 -19.74 -14.15 4.42
C CYS A 260 -18.26 -14.14 4.83
N CYS A 261 -17.89 -13.36 5.84
CA CYS A 261 -16.53 -13.27 6.36
C CYS A 261 -16.47 -13.36 7.89
N ALA A 262 -17.48 -13.96 8.54
CA ALA A 262 -17.62 -14.03 10.00
C ALA A 262 -16.43 -14.71 10.69
N ARG A 263 -15.81 -15.71 10.05
CA ARG A 263 -14.70 -16.49 10.63
C ARG A 263 -13.42 -16.45 9.79
N LYS A 264 -13.52 -16.15 8.49
CA LYS A 264 -12.43 -16.14 7.52
C LYS A 264 -12.79 -15.30 6.32
N GLY A 265 -11.81 -14.96 5.47
CA GLY A 265 -12.05 -14.27 4.20
C GLY A 265 -12.98 -15.05 3.27
N CYS A 266 -13.78 -14.35 2.50
CA CYS A 266 -14.73 -14.97 1.57
C CYS A 266 -14.07 -15.46 0.27
N TRP A 267 -12.90 -14.94 -0.08
CA TRP A 267 -12.09 -15.29 -1.27
C TRP A 267 -12.83 -15.16 -2.61
N LYS A 268 -13.87 -14.33 -2.68
CA LYS A 268 -14.63 -14.07 -3.90
C LYS A 268 -13.88 -13.13 -4.85
N ASN A 269 -14.09 -13.27 -6.16
CA ASN A 269 -13.33 -12.53 -7.17
C ASN A 269 -14.16 -11.42 -7.83
N LYS A 270 -15.42 -11.66 -8.13
CA LYS A 270 -16.31 -10.76 -8.88
C LYS A 270 -17.42 -10.19 -8.01
N VAL A 271 -17.81 -8.94 -8.25
CA VAL A 271 -18.97 -8.32 -7.59
C VAL A 271 -20.26 -8.64 -8.31
N GLN A 272 -20.21 -8.83 -9.62
CA GLN A 272 -21.36 -9.21 -10.45
C GLN A 272 -21.19 -10.64 -10.94
N LYS A 273 -22.32 -11.34 -11.03
CA LYS A 273 -22.37 -12.69 -11.58
C LYS A 273 -22.11 -12.61 -13.08
N GLU A 274 -21.13 -13.38 -13.52
CA GLU A 274 -20.83 -13.62 -14.94
C GLU A 274 -21.14 -15.08 -15.26
N GLU A 275 -21.43 -15.37 -16.52
CA GLU A 275 -21.71 -16.74 -16.96
C GLU A 275 -20.53 -17.65 -16.66
N GLY A 276 -20.79 -18.79 -16.03
CA GLY A 276 -19.76 -19.77 -15.65
C GLY A 276 -18.94 -19.41 -14.38
N ASP A 277 -19.04 -18.19 -13.85
CA ASP A 277 -18.34 -17.80 -12.64
C ASP A 277 -19.17 -18.12 -11.37
N ARG A 278 -18.57 -18.92 -10.47
CA ARG A 278 -19.14 -19.23 -9.14
C ARG A 278 -18.49 -18.42 -8.03
N SER A 279 -17.49 -17.59 -8.35
CA SER A 279 -16.70 -16.83 -7.37
C SER A 279 -17.15 -15.37 -7.29
N PHE A 280 -18.44 -15.13 -7.07
CA PHE A 280 -19.00 -13.78 -6.97
C PHE A 280 -19.41 -13.43 -5.53
N CYS A 281 -19.42 -12.12 -5.24
CA CYS A 281 -19.80 -11.56 -3.94
C CYS A 281 -21.25 -11.91 -3.60
N ALA A 282 -21.51 -12.31 -2.35
CA ALA A 282 -22.86 -12.59 -1.87
C ALA A 282 -23.65 -11.31 -1.56
N TYR A 283 -22.97 -10.20 -1.28
CA TYR A 283 -23.56 -8.93 -0.87
C TYR A 283 -22.98 -7.77 -1.70
N PRO A 284 -23.26 -7.72 -3.03
CA PRO A 284 -22.95 -6.56 -3.82
C PRO A 284 -23.89 -5.40 -3.48
N VAL A 285 -23.38 -4.18 -3.44
CA VAL A 285 -24.15 -2.96 -3.22
C VAL A 285 -23.82 -1.93 -4.26
N GLN A 286 -24.78 -1.08 -4.60
CA GLN A 286 -24.56 0.10 -5.41
C GLN A 286 -24.03 1.22 -4.52
N ALA A 287 -22.79 1.61 -4.75
CA ALA A 287 -22.13 2.71 -4.05
C ALA A 287 -22.23 4.02 -4.85
N GLU A 288 -21.54 5.05 -4.35
CA GLU A 288 -21.40 6.35 -5.02
C GLU A 288 -20.92 6.18 -6.47
N GLY A 289 -21.34 7.07 -7.38
CA GLY A 289 -20.98 7.00 -8.80
C GLY A 289 -21.58 5.80 -9.54
N ASN A 290 -22.65 5.18 -9.01
CA ASN A 290 -23.30 3.99 -9.55
C ASN A 290 -22.36 2.77 -9.66
N GLN A 291 -21.23 2.78 -8.93
CA GLN A 291 -20.32 1.64 -8.90
C GLN A 291 -20.89 0.50 -8.06
N ILE A 292 -20.83 -0.73 -8.59
CA ILE A 292 -21.14 -1.92 -7.81
C ILE A 292 -19.88 -2.41 -7.10
N VAL A 293 -19.93 -2.48 -5.76
CA VAL A 293 -18.84 -2.96 -4.90
C VAL A 293 -19.33 -3.98 -3.89
N PRO A 294 -18.46 -4.78 -3.25
CA PRO A 294 -18.87 -5.55 -2.08
C PRO A 294 -19.25 -4.63 -0.92
N VAL A 295 -20.28 -4.97 -0.16
CA VAL A 295 -20.67 -4.21 1.04
C VAL A 295 -19.49 -4.02 2.02
N CYS A 296 -18.61 -5.01 2.14
CA CYS A 296 -17.42 -4.93 2.98
C CYS A 296 -16.43 -3.83 2.53
N MET A 297 -16.37 -3.52 1.24
CA MET A 297 -15.56 -2.39 0.72
C MET A 297 -16.32 -1.08 0.90
N ASP A 298 -17.64 -1.06 0.79
CA ASP A 298 -18.47 0.11 1.05
C ASP A 298 -18.42 0.57 2.52
N MET A 299 -18.25 -0.37 3.47
CA MET A 299 -18.09 -0.08 4.90
C MET A 299 -16.79 0.68 5.24
N ILE A 300 -15.82 0.72 4.33
CA ILE A 300 -14.58 1.50 4.51
C ILE A 300 -14.85 2.92 4.00
N THR A 301 -14.88 3.88 4.92
CA THR A 301 -15.21 5.27 4.62
C THR A 301 -13.98 6.09 4.22
N THR A 302 -14.20 7.24 3.59
CA THR A 302 -13.17 8.22 3.27
C THR A 302 -12.38 8.63 4.52
N ASP A 303 -13.09 8.88 5.63
CA ASP A 303 -12.49 9.34 6.88
C ASP A 303 -11.52 8.34 7.49
N LYS A 304 -11.83 7.04 7.37
CA LYS A 304 -10.91 5.97 7.82
C LYS A 304 -9.60 5.99 7.03
N ILE A 305 -9.68 6.23 5.73
CA ILE A 305 -8.47 6.34 4.88
C ILE A 305 -7.67 7.58 5.25
N VAL A 306 -8.32 8.75 5.29
CA VAL A 306 -7.66 10.02 5.65
C VAL A 306 -7.06 9.94 7.05
N GLY A 307 -7.83 9.48 8.04
CA GLY A 307 -7.35 9.30 9.41
C GLY A 307 -6.15 8.36 9.49
N SER A 308 -6.15 7.27 8.70
CA SER A 308 -5.02 6.34 8.63
C SER A 308 -3.78 6.99 8.00
N VAL A 309 -3.92 7.85 7.00
CA VAL A 309 -2.81 8.61 6.43
C VAL A 309 -2.26 9.60 7.46
N LEU A 310 -3.14 10.40 8.08
CA LEU A 310 -2.74 11.40 9.07
C LEU A 310 -2.10 10.77 10.31
N SER A 311 -2.49 9.54 10.69
CA SER A 311 -1.92 8.84 11.84
C SER A 311 -0.41 8.62 11.72
N TYR A 312 0.15 8.48 10.52
CA TYR A 312 1.59 8.37 10.31
C TYR A 312 2.35 9.67 10.58
N TYR A 313 1.69 10.81 10.43
CA TYR A 313 2.26 12.11 10.83
C TYR A 313 2.08 12.36 12.32
N MET A 314 0.95 11.91 12.89
CA MET A 314 0.62 12.09 14.30
C MET A 314 1.49 11.25 15.23
N ASP A 315 1.83 10.02 14.82
CA ASP A 315 2.67 9.10 15.62
C ASP A 315 4.18 9.29 15.38
N GLY A 316 4.56 10.26 14.55
CA GLY A 316 5.96 10.57 14.24
C GLY A 316 6.64 9.62 13.25
N THR A 317 5.90 8.67 12.64
CA THR A 317 6.42 7.81 11.57
C THR A 317 6.86 8.64 10.36
N LEU A 318 6.11 9.70 10.05
CA LEU A 318 6.46 10.68 9.02
C LEU A 318 6.66 12.05 9.66
N PRO A 319 7.67 12.83 9.23
CA PRO A 319 7.81 14.21 9.64
C PRO A 319 6.68 15.04 9.05
N LEU A 320 6.20 16.04 9.81
CA LEU A 320 5.19 16.97 9.34
C LEU A 320 5.64 17.67 8.06
N LEU A 321 4.68 18.03 7.21
CA LEU A 321 4.92 18.93 6.09
C LEU A 321 5.02 20.38 6.60
N GLU A 322 5.74 21.20 5.87
CA GLU A 322 5.79 22.64 6.18
C GLU A 322 4.37 23.23 6.08
N GLY A 323 3.96 23.94 7.13
CA GLY A 323 2.62 24.51 7.23
C GLY A 323 1.50 23.50 7.51
N MET A 324 1.80 22.20 7.67
CA MET A 324 0.82 21.18 8.02
C MET A 324 0.34 21.37 9.45
N VAL A 325 -0.95 21.57 9.61
CA VAL A 325 -1.62 21.60 10.92
C VAL A 325 -2.41 20.29 11.07
N LEU A 326 -2.01 19.49 12.05
CA LEU A 326 -2.77 18.30 12.37
C LEU A 326 -4.03 18.66 13.16
N PRO A 327 -5.14 17.92 12.97
CA PRO A 327 -6.34 18.14 13.76
C PRO A 327 -6.03 17.91 15.24
N ASP A 328 -6.68 18.71 16.09
CA ASP A 328 -6.64 18.49 17.54
C ASP A 328 -7.29 17.15 17.88
N ILE A 329 -6.45 16.18 18.26
CA ILE A 329 -6.87 14.81 18.54
C ILE A 329 -7.78 14.70 19.77
N THR A 330 -7.86 15.75 20.59
CA THR A 330 -8.79 15.79 21.72
C THR A 330 -10.22 16.13 21.27
N LYS A 331 -10.39 16.54 20.02
CA LYS A 331 -11.70 16.85 19.41
C LYS A 331 -12.00 15.87 18.28
N PRO A 332 -13.27 15.45 18.15
CA PRO A 332 -13.67 14.63 17.01
C PRO A 332 -13.39 15.39 15.71
N LEU A 333 -12.83 14.70 14.71
CA LEU A 333 -12.78 15.23 13.33
C LEU A 333 -14.23 15.33 12.82
N CYS A 334 -14.74 16.53 12.74
CA CYS A 334 -16.07 16.78 12.19
C CYS A 334 -15.95 17.13 10.71
N PHE A 335 -16.57 16.33 9.86
CA PHE A 335 -16.73 16.61 8.45
C PHE A 335 -18.15 17.10 8.22
N THR A 336 -18.31 18.35 7.81
CA THR A 336 -19.62 18.86 7.37
C THR A 336 -19.75 18.67 5.86
N LYS A 337 -20.84 18.07 5.43
CA LYS A 337 -21.21 18.00 4.02
C LYS A 337 -21.98 19.28 3.70
N ASP A 338 -21.33 20.23 3.05
CA ASP A 338 -21.99 21.41 2.50
C ASP A 338 -22.17 21.19 0.99
N GLY A 339 -23.38 20.79 0.59
CA GLY A 339 -23.74 20.54 -0.80
C GLY A 339 -22.84 19.52 -1.51
N THR A 340 -21.69 19.96 -2.05
CA THR A 340 -20.69 19.17 -2.74
C THR A 340 -19.30 19.26 -2.11
N LYS A 341 -19.11 20.01 -1.03
CA LYS A 341 -17.82 20.20 -0.36
C LYS A 341 -17.84 19.60 1.04
N TYR A 342 -16.77 18.92 1.39
CA TYR A 342 -16.48 18.57 2.77
C TYR A 342 -15.66 19.72 3.36
N SER A 343 -16.17 20.37 4.40
CA SER A 343 -15.39 21.36 5.15
C SER A 343 -14.70 20.64 6.31
N LEU A 344 -13.38 20.68 6.30
CA LEU A 344 -12.58 20.31 7.46
C LEU A 344 -12.44 21.55 8.34
N PHE A 345 -12.71 21.46 9.62
CA PHE A 345 -12.32 22.52 10.56
C PHE A 345 -10.81 22.42 10.80
N VAL A 346 -10.02 22.82 9.81
CA VAL A 346 -8.58 23.02 9.93
C VAL A 346 -8.35 24.51 9.94
N VAL A 347 -7.86 25.03 11.04
CA VAL A 347 -7.42 26.41 11.10
C VAL A 347 -5.97 26.45 10.60
N SER A 348 -5.77 26.61 9.30
CA SER A 348 -4.48 27.05 8.77
C SER A 348 -4.68 27.92 7.53
N GLU A 349 -4.19 29.14 7.60
CA GLU A 349 -4.16 30.13 6.51
C GLU A 349 -2.81 30.11 5.76
N GLY A 350 -2.16 28.96 5.60
CA GLY A 350 -0.87 28.87 4.90
C GLY A 350 -1.00 28.35 3.47
N PRO A 351 -0.25 28.91 2.50
CA PRO A 351 -0.23 28.37 1.15
C PRO A 351 0.40 26.97 1.12
N VAL A 352 -0.26 26.03 0.42
CA VAL A 352 0.27 24.69 0.17
C VAL A 352 1.50 24.83 -0.73
N PRO A 353 2.68 24.36 -0.32
CA PRO A 353 3.88 24.47 -1.17
C PRO A 353 3.69 23.68 -2.46
N PRO A 354 4.10 24.21 -3.63
CA PRO A 354 3.94 23.53 -4.91
C PRO A 354 4.85 22.31 -5.01
N ILE A 355 4.31 21.22 -5.59
CA ILE A 355 5.18 20.10 -6.04
C ILE A 355 5.88 20.53 -7.32
N SER A 356 7.21 20.51 -7.31
CA SER A 356 8.00 20.61 -8.52
C SER A 356 8.10 19.22 -9.19
N THR A 357 7.61 19.12 -10.43
CA THR A 357 7.72 17.90 -11.23
C THR A 357 8.94 17.99 -12.15
N LYS A 358 10.09 17.49 -11.71
CA LYS A 358 11.19 17.14 -12.60
C LYS A 358 11.06 15.67 -12.95
N ILE A 359 10.50 15.36 -14.14
CA ILE A 359 10.51 14.00 -14.66
C ILE A 359 11.85 13.78 -15.32
N LEU A 360 12.75 13.09 -14.63
CA LEU A 360 14.09 12.82 -15.09
C LEU A 360 14.10 11.54 -15.94
N ASN A 361 14.60 11.64 -17.17
CA ASN A 361 14.97 10.51 -18.05
C ASN A 361 13.90 9.42 -18.22
N MET A 362 12.73 9.78 -18.76
CA MET A 362 11.78 8.82 -19.28
C MET A 362 12.25 8.25 -20.62
N PRO A 363 12.03 6.95 -20.92
CA PRO A 363 12.29 6.40 -22.24
C PRO A 363 11.57 7.16 -23.35
N GLU A 364 12.14 7.16 -24.58
CA GLU A 364 11.57 7.90 -25.72
C GLU A 364 10.11 7.58 -26.06
N GLU A 365 9.65 6.38 -25.73
CA GLU A 365 8.26 5.92 -25.89
C GLU A 365 7.22 6.75 -25.12
N ASN A 366 7.65 7.64 -24.24
CA ASN A 366 6.79 8.49 -23.40
C ASN A 366 6.98 9.99 -23.65
N LYS A 367 7.49 10.41 -24.81
CA LYS A 367 7.66 11.85 -25.15
C LYS A 367 6.35 12.66 -25.07
N ASP A 368 5.22 12.06 -25.40
CA ASP A 368 3.89 12.68 -25.25
C ASP A 368 3.55 13.03 -23.78
N PHE A 369 4.16 12.34 -22.82
CA PHE A 369 3.98 12.64 -21.41
C PHE A 369 4.69 13.91 -20.97
N GLN A 370 5.91 14.13 -21.48
CA GLN A 370 6.67 15.36 -21.17
C GLN A 370 5.94 16.60 -21.67
N LEU A 371 5.29 16.51 -22.84
CA LEU A 371 4.51 17.61 -23.42
C LEU A 371 3.24 17.90 -22.61
N LYS A 372 2.51 16.85 -22.18
CA LYS A 372 1.31 16.98 -21.33
C LYS A 372 1.63 17.43 -19.91
N ALA A 373 2.75 16.96 -19.33
CA ALA A 373 3.21 17.43 -18.03
C ALA A 373 3.60 18.92 -18.07
N LYS A 374 4.29 19.36 -19.15
CA LYS A 374 4.57 20.79 -19.38
C LYS A 374 3.28 21.62 -19.51
N THR A 375 2.26 21.10 -20.19
CA THR A 375 0.97 21.81 -20.37
C THR A 375 0.18 21.89 -19.06
N MET A 376 0.29 20.91 -18.17
CA MET A 376 -0.31 20.95 -16.84
C MET A 376 0.48 21.84 -15.87
N SER A 377 1.81 21.94 -16.02
CA SER A 377 2.65 22.83 -15.19
C SER A 377 2.57 24.30 -15.60
N ASN A 378 2.15 24.61 -16.83
CA ASN A 378 1.92 26.01 -17.25
C ASN A 378 0.72 26.67 -16.57
N ASN A 379 -0.11 25.91 -15.85
CA ASN A 379 -1.12 26.44 -14.93
C ASN A 379 -0.62 26.53 -13.46
N LEU A 380 0.63 26.11 -13.21
CA LEU A 380 1.36 26.24 -11.95
C LEU A 380 2.59 27.08 -12.29
N ILE A 381 2.65 28.32 -11.82
CA ILE A 381 3.76 29.25 -12.09
C ILE A 381 5.08 28.59 -11.68
N VAL A 382 5.91 28.25 -12.67
CA VAL A 382 7.28 27.76 -12.46
C VAL A 382 8.20 28.97 -12.45
N ASN A 383 8.76 29.34 -11.30
CA ASN A 383 9.95 30.20 -11.26
C ASN A 383 11.18 29.31 -11.49
N GLU A 384 11.71 29.35 -12.70
CA GLU A 384 13.05 28.83 -13.04
C GLU A 384 14.10 29.86 -12.59
N ASN A 385 14.51 29.85 -11.34
CA ASN A 385 15.79 30.43 -10.89
C ASN A 385 15.95 30.15 -9.41
N ASP A 386 16.54 29.00 -9.08
CA ASP A 386 17.40 28.85 -7.90
C ASP A 386 18.18 27.53 -8.03
N GLU A 387 19.37 27.64 -8.63
CA GLU A 387 20.43 26.64 -8.49
C GLU A 387 21.12 26.80 -7.13
N GLN A 388 20.59 26.16 -6.09
CA GLN A 388 21.35 25.91 -4.88
C GLN A 388 21.26 24.43 -4.52
N LYS A 389 22.39 23.73 -4.74
CA LYS A 389 22.61 22.37 -4.24
C LYS A 389 22.63 22.42 -2.71
N PRO A 390 21.84 21.59 -1.99
CA PRO A 390 22.02 21.45 -0.56
C PRO A 390 23.34 20.73 -0.27
N GLN A 391 24.24 21.38 0.44
CA GLN A 391 25.39 20.73 1.05
C GLN A 391 24.92 19.95 2.26
N ILE A 392 25.26 18.67 2.33
CA ILE A 392 25.01 17.83 3.50
C ILE A 392 25.99 18.24 4.59
N ASN A 393 25.50 18.78 5.67
CA ASN A 393 26.29 19.13 6.85
C ASN A 393 26.24 17.97 7.85
N GLU A 394 27.29 17.18 7.90
CA GLU A 394 27.42 15.99 8.77
C GLU A 394 27.44 16.28 10.26
N LYS A 395 27.39 17.52 10.71
CA LYS A 395 27.42 17.91 12.12
C LYS A 395 26.04 18.06 12.78
N ALA A 396 24.94 17.78 12.11
CA ALA A 396 23.59 17.99 12.65
C ALA A 396 23.05 16.81 13.49
N PHE A 397 23.83 15.74 13.73
CA PHE A 397 23.34 14.53 14.42
C PHE A 397 23.64 14.46 15.92
N GLU A 398 24.24 15.49 16.53
CA GLU A 398 24.64 15.41 17.95
C GLU A 398 23.66 16.00 18.97
N ASN A 399 22.50 16.53 18.56
CA ASN A 399 21.52 17.07 19.52
C ASN A 399 20.09 16.68 19.18
N THR A 400 19.72 15.40 19.37
CA THR A 400 18.33 14.99 19.47
C THR A 400 17.88 15.00 20.91
N PRO A 401 16.88 15.77 21.32
CA PRO A 401 16.31 15.66 22.67
C PRO A 401 15.62 14.31 22.81
N SER A 402 15.77 13.71 23.98
CA SER A 402 15.14 12.45 24.39
C SER A 402 13.62 12.49 24.14
N PRO A 403 13.01 11.36 23.79
CA PRO A 403 11.56 11.30 23.55
C PRO A 403 10.81 11.66 24.82
N VAL A 404 9.89 12.62 24.69
CA VAL A 404 8.94 12.95 25.77
C VAL A 404 8.01 11.75 25.94
N THR A 405 8.12 11.09 27.09
CA THR A 405 7.23 10.02 27.49
C THR A 405 5.87 10.64 27.86
N THR A 406 4.92 10.62 26.94
CA THR A 406 3.52 10.96 27.25
C THR A 406 2.86 9.74 27.87
N THR A 407 2.57 9.83 29.17
CA THR A 407 1.75 8.85 29.88
C THR A 407 0.29 9.00 29.41
N PHE A 408 -0.21 7.98 28.73
CA PHE A 408 -1.62 7.89 28.34
C PHE A 408 -2.43 7.42 29.55
N VAL A 409 -3.42 8.22 29.94
CA VAL A 409 -4.46 7.80 30.88
C VAL A 409 -5.61 7.22 30.04
N SER A 410 -5.86 5.93 30.19
CA SER A 410 -7.02 5.27 29.57
C SER A 410 -8.30 5.80 30.19
N PRO A 411 -9.30 6.24 29.43
CA PRO A 411 -10.65 6.45 29.97
C PRO A 411 -11.32 5.11 30.23
N GLU A 412 -12.07 5.04 31.30
CA GLU A 412 -12.85 3.88 31.74
C GLU A 412 -13.85 3.41 30.64
N PRO A 413 -14.16 2.09 30.56
CA PRO A 413 -15.07 1.56 29.57
C PRO A 413 -16.52 1.86 30.00
N GLY A 414 -17.15 2.74 29.27
CA GLY A 414 -18.59 2.98 29.45
C GLY A 414 -18.99 4.42 29.19
N ASN A 415 -19.00 4.84 27.94
CA ASN A 415 -19.92 5.84 27.41
C ASN A 415 -19.66 6.04 25.91
N SER A 416 -20.36 5.27 25.09
CA SER A 416 -20.55 5.59 23.68
C SER A 416 -21.79 6.47 23.59
N LEU A 417 -21.61 7.76 23.53
CA LEU A 417 -22.67 8.69 23.13
C LEU A 417 -22.31 9.25 21.75
N VAL A 418 -22.96 8.73 20.76
CA VAL A 418 -23.11 9.37 19.47
C VAL A 418 -24.38 10.21 19.55
N ASP A 419 -24.26 11.46 19.94
CA ASP A 419 -25.37 12.39 19.78
C ASP A 419 -25.29 13.00 18.38
N SER A 420 -26.21 12.59 17.53
CA SER A 420 -26.48 13.25 16.27
C SER A 420 -27.36 14.48 16.54
N ALA A 421 -26.74 15.64 16.68
CA ALA A 421 -27.47 16.88 16.69
C ALA A 421 -27.65 17.39 15.26
N SER A 422 -28.88 17.41 14.78
CA SER A 422 -29.23 18.09 13.53
C SER A 422 -29.52 19.56 13.81
N ILE A 423 -28.71 20.45 13.30
CA ILE A 423 -28.98 21.89 13.29
C ILE A 423 -29.11 22.31 11.83
N GLY A 424 -30.31 22.73 11.43
CA GLY A 424 -30.55 23.42 10.17
C GLY A 424 -30.31 22.63 8.89
N GLY A 425 -30.66 21.35 8.82
CA GLY A 425 -30.59 20.55 7.58
C GLY A 425 -29.19 20.10 7.14
N GLN A 426 -28.17 20.35 7.94
CA GLN A 426 -26.79 19.86 7.72
C GLN A 426 -26.56 18.61 8.55
N MET A 427 -26.08 17.55 7.93
CA MET A 427 -25.65 16.35 8.62
C MET A 427 -24.18 16.47 8.99
N THR A 428 -23.86 16.57 10.27
CA THR A 428 -22.50 16.57 10.79
C THR A 428 -22.12 15.14 11.16
N LEU A 429 -21.13 14.58 10.48
CA LEU A 429 -20.55 13.29 10.83
C LEU A 429 -19.29 13.52 11.67
N CYS A 430 -19.35 13.18 12.95
CA CYS A 430 -18.18 13.25 13.82
C CYS A 430 -17.51 11.89 13.88
N VAL A 431 -16.24 11.83 13.51
CA VAL A 431 -15.41 10.62 13.59
C VAL A 431 -14.41 10.78 14.73
N LEU A 432 -14.51 9.94 15.75
CA LEU A 432 -13.47 9.85 16.76
C LEU A 432 -12.27 9.12 16.18
N LEU A 433 -11.13 9.78 16.05
CA LEU A 433 -9.86 9.17 15.63
C LEU A 433 -9.36 8.10 16.61
N TYR A 434 -9.91 8.04 17.82
CA TYR A 434 -9.66 7.04 18.85
C TYR A 434 -10.86 6.09 19.00
N GLY A 435 -11.15 5.32 17.98
CA GLY A 435 -11.79 4.02 18.19
C GLY A 435 -10.66 3.00 18.32
N ASN A 436 -10.53 2.41 19.49
CA ASN A 436 -9.57 1.36 19.86
C ASN A 436 -8.95 0.62 18.68
N TYR A 437 -7.65 0.89 18.41
CA TYR A 437 -6.86 0.09 17.49
C TYR A 437 -6.94 -1.41 17.83
N ALA A 438 -7.10 -1.73 19.12
CA ALA A 438 -7.33 -3.08 19.63
C ALA A 438 -8.67 -3.70 19.19
N GLU A 439 -9.71 -2.89 18.90
CA GLU A 439 -10.99 -3.41 18.40
C GLU A 439 -11.02 -3.57 16.88
N MET A 440 -10.14 -2.90 16.13
CA MET A 440 -9.99 -3.18 14.70
C MET A 440 -9.25 -4.50 14.44
N HIS A 441 -8.58 -5.05 15.43
CA HIS A 441 -7.81 -6.30 15.38
C HIS A 441 -8.46 -7.44 16.19
N LYS A 442 -9.55 -7.22 16.88
CA LYS A 442 -10.43 -8.24 17.43
C LYS A 442 -11.59 -8.43 16.47
#